data_7faa0d33746d96b34e70e3d443cf4bce
#
_entry.id   7faa0d33746d96b34e70e3d443cf4bce
#
_cell.length_a   1.000
_cell.length_b   1.000
_cell.length_c   1.000
_cell.angle_alpha   90.00
_cell.angle_beta   90.00
_cell.angle_gamma   90.00
#
_symmetry.space_group_name_H-M   'P 1'
#
loop_
_entity.id
_entity.type
_entity.pdbx_description
1 polymer ?
#
loop_
_entity_poly.entity_id
_entity_poly.type
_entity_poly.pdbx_seq_one_letter_code
_entity_poly.pdbx_strand_id
1 'polypeptide(L)'
;MKSTGFQIAKKFDGSVEGNGEVVVNALAKIENAPLGALSFLANPKYIPFLYSTQATAVLVAKDFKVMEPTQATLIRVENPYSAFTLLLQEFAKEKKKNLQGIHPSALIDSSATLAADVYVGPHVTIGAKTKIATGVRIHGQCYIGSEVQIGENTEVHPRVSVLDESELGARCIIQSGVVIGCEGFGFAPQQEGKQEKIPQLGKVLIEDDVEIGANTTIDRATLGATVIRQGVKLDNLVQIAHNVEIGPHTVIAAQSGVAGSSKIGARCIIGGQVGII
;
A
#
# COMPACT_ATOMS: atom_id res chain seq x y z
N MET A 1 16.64 -11.05 8.20
CA MET A 1 17.34 -10.10 9.09
C MET A 1 18.01 -10.88 10.22
N LYS A 2 19.31 -10.70 10.47
CA LYS A 2 19.99 -11.10 11.72
C LYS A 2 20.69 -9.84 12.21
N SER A 3 20.32 -9.36 13.37
CA SER A 3 20.90 -8.12 13.94
C SER A 3 21.09 -8.28 15.44
N THR A 4 22.15 -7.70 15.99
CA THR A 4 22.34 -7.65 17.44
C THR A 4 21.56 -6.50 18.07
N GLY A 5 21.30 -6.57 19.38
CA GLY A 5 20.69 -5.48 20.13
C GLY A 5 21.45 -4.17 19.97
N PHE A 6 22.79 -4.20 19.98
CA PHE A 6 23.62 -3.01 19.73
C PHE A 6 23.44 -2.43 18.32
N GLN A 7 23.35 -3.29 17.29
CA GLN A 7 23.14 -2.82 15.92
C GLN A 7 21.80 -2.12 15.77
N ILE A 8 20.76 -2.64 16.40
CA ILE A 8 19.42 -2.03 16.37
C ILE A 8 19.42 -0.71 17.13
N ALA A 9 20.00 -0.67 18.34
CA ALA A 9 20.11 0.55 19.12
C ALA A 9 20.86 1.65 18.35
N LYS A 10 22.01 1.32 17.76
CA LYS A 10 22.80 2.26 16.95
C LYS A 10 22.00 2.83 15.78
N LYS A 11 21.17 2.02 15.13
CA LYS A 11 20.36 2.43 13.99
C LYS A 11 19.32 3.50 14.33
N PHE A 12 18.80 3.49 15.56
CA PHE A 12 17.76 4.40 16.03
C PHE A 12 18.25 5.41 17.07
N ASP A 13 19.55 5.64 17.14
CA ASP A 13 20.16 6.54 18.13
C ASP A 13 19.68 6.25 19.56
N GLY A 14 19.66 4.96 19.86
CA GLY A 14 19.17 4.40 21.11
C GLY A 14 20.27 3.84 22.00
N SER A 15 19.87 3.31 23.15
CA SER A 15 20.76 2.61 24.10
C SER A 15 20.23 1.22 24.40
N VAL A 16 21.13 0.36 24.91
CA VAL A 16 20.78 -1.01 25.30
C VAL A 16 20.87 -1.14 26.83
N GLU A 17 19.84 -1.74 27.41
CA GLU A 17 19.82 -2.18 28.81
C GLU A 17 19.71 -3.72 28.82
N GLY A 18 20.70 -4.39 29.43
CA GLY A 18 20.87 -5.84 29.38
C GLY A 18 21.95 -6.29 28.40
N ASN A 19 21.85 -7.48 27.86
CA ASN A 19 22.85 -8.05 26.96
C ASN A 19 22.66 -7.56 25.51
N GLY A 20 23.46 -6.60 25.07
CA GLY A 20 23.39 -6.04 23.71
C GLY A 20 23.88 -6.95 22.59
N GLU A 21 24.59 -8.05 22.90
CA GLU A 21 25.06 -9.02 21.93
C GLU A 21 23.97 -10.04 21.53
N VAL A 22 22.79 -10.00 22.15
CA VAL A 22 21.69 -10.89 21.79
C VAL A 22 21.31 -10.71 20.31
N VAL A 23 21.14 -11.82 19.61
CA VAL A 23 20.80 -11.82 18.19
C VAL A 23 19.30 -11.99 18.02
N VAL A 24 18.67 -11.08 17.27
CA VAL A 24 17.28 -11.20 16.85
C VAL A 24 17.21 -11.54 15.36
N ASN A 25 16.29 -12.42 15.00
CA ASN A 25 16.09 -12.92 13.63
C ASN A 25 14.62 -12.93 13.21
N ALA A 26 13.72 -12.51 14.07
CA ALA A 26 12.27 -12.42 13.83
C ALA A 26 11.68 -11.16 14.49
N LEU A 27 10.53 -10.75 13.99
CA LEU A 27 9.69 -9.71 14.59
C LEU A 27 8.39 -10.36 15.08
N ALA A 28 7.97 -10.05 16.30
CA ALA A 28 6.77 -10.65 16.88
C ALA A 28 6.02 -9.68 17.81
N LYS A 29 4.73 -9.99 18.05
CA LYS A 29 3.95 -9.29 19.07
C LYS A 29 4.44 -9.66 20.45
N ILE A 30 4.44 -8.70 21.39
CA ILE A 30 5.01 -8.87 22.73
C ILE A 30 4.35 -10.01 23.51
N GLU A 31 3.05 -10.25 23.30
CA GLU A 31 2.28 -11.26 24.01
C GLU A 31 2.71 -12.70 23.72
N ASN A 32 3.20 -12.95 22.49
CA ASN A 32 3.51 -14.29 22.00
C ASN A 32 4.88 -14.36 21.31
N ALA A 33 5.81 -13.46 21.67
CA ALA A 33 7.13 -13.42 21.05
C ALA A 33 7.97 -14.62 21.49
N PRO A 34 8.49 -15.44 20.55
CA PRO A 34 9.41 -16.53 20.88
C PRO A 34 10.83 -16.02 21.12
N LEU A 35 11.70 -16.89 21.62
CA LEU A 35 13.15 -16.65 21.63
C LEU A 35 13.67 -16.35 20.22
N GLY A 36 14.58 -15.38 20.12
CA GLY A 36 15.10 -14.87 18.86
C GLY A 36 14.26 -13.73 18.26
N ALA A 37 13.11 -13.39 18.84
CA ALA A 37 12.28 -12.31 18.34
C ALA A 37 12.63 -10.96 18.96
N LEU A 38 12.47 -9.90 18.15
CA LEU A 38 12.36 -8.51 18.59
C LEU A 38 10.87 -8.14 18.67
N SER A 39 10.49 -7.51 19.77
CA SER A 39 9.17 -6.91 19.94
C SER A 39 9.26 -5.42 20.25
N PHE A 40 8.13 -4.77 20.50
CA PHE A 40 8.08 -3.37 20.91
C PHE A 40 6.97 -3.13 21.93
N LEU A 41 7.15 -2.09 22.75
CA LEU A 41 6.17 -1.62 23.72
C LEU A 41 5.97 -0.12 23.53
N ALA A 42 4.84 0.26 22.93
CA ALA A 42 4.44 1.66 22.72
C ALA A 42 3.14 2.03 23.44
N ASN A 43 2.27 1.03 23.72
CA ASN A 43 1.00 1.28 24.37
C ASN A 43 1.03 0.71 25.81
N PRO A 44 0.69 1.51 26.84
CA PRO A 44 0.70 1.10 28.24
C PRO A 44 -0.13 -0.18 28.55
N LYS A 45 -1.16 -0.45 27.78
CA LYS A 45 -1.98 -1.67 27.91
C LYS A 45 -1.16 -2.95 27.82
N TYR A 46 -0.03 -2.93 27.13
CA TYR A 46 0.83 -4.10 26.91
C TYR A 46 1.99 -4.22 27.91
N ILE A 47 2.11 -3.31 28.88
CA ILE A 47 3.17 -3.36 29.91
C ILE A 47 3.24 -4.71 30.64
N PRO A 48 2.13 -5.33 31.07
CA PRO A 48 2.21 -6.62 31.77
C PRO A 48 2.91 -7.72 30.94
N PHE A 49 2.80 -7.67 29.64
CA PHE A 49 3.43 -8.66 28.76
C PHE A 49 4.95 -8.51 28.70
N LEU A 50 5.51 -7.33 29.03
CA LEU A 50 6.96 -7.15 29.08
C LEU A 50 7.62 -8.10 30.10
N TYR A 51 6.94 -8.39 31.19
CA TYR A 51 7.46 -9.22 32.28
C TYR A 51 7.26 -10.72 32.07
N SER A 52 6.40 -11.11 31.11
CA SER A 52 6.10 -12.50 30.77
C SER A 52 6.57 -12.93 29.37
N THR A 53 6.99 -11.99 28.54
CA THR A 53 7.41 -12.29 27.16
C THR A 53 8.68 -13.13 27.11
N GLN A 54 8.77 -14.01 26.09
CA GLN A 54 10.00 -14.72 25.74
C GLN A 54 10.79 -13.99 24.63
N ALA A 55 10.39 -12.77 24.26
CA ALA A 55 11.13 -11.95 23.31
C ALA A 55 12.59 -11.81 23.77
N THR A 56 13.52 -11.99 22.84
CA THR A 56 14.95 -11.78 23.13
C THR A 56 15.28 -10.32 23.36
N ALA A 57 14.60 -9.41 22.64
CA ALA A 57 14.72 -7.97 22.83
C ALA A 57 13.38 -7.26 22.65
N VAL A 58 13.21 -6.11 23.34
CA VAL A 58 12.01 -5.27 23.23
C VAL A 58 12.42 -3.82 23.07
N LEU A 59 11.88 -3.15 22.03
CA LEU A 59 11.99 -1.71 21.85
C LEU A 59 11.09 -1.01 22.86
N VAL A 60 11.63 -0.09 23.65
CA VAL A 60 10.90 0.72 24.63
C VAL A 60 11.26 2.19 24.47
N ALA A 61 10.40 3.09 24.97
CA ALA A 61 10.72 4.53 24.98
C ALA A 61 11.95 4.84 25.86
N LYS A 62 12.71 5.88 25.54
CA LYS A 62 13.91 6.28 26.30
C LYS A 62 13.62 6.50 27.77
N ASP A 63 12.46 7.07 28.09
CA ASP A 63 12.01 7.41 29.44
C ASP A 63 11.18 6.31 30.12
N PHE A 64 11.00 5.16 29.48
CA PHE A 64 10.22 4.04 30.02
C PHE A 64 10.84 3.54 31.34
N LYS A 65 10.03 3.48 32.41
CA LYS A 65 10.45 2.99 33.72
C LYS A 65 10.08 1.52 33.87
N VAL A 66 11.09 0.70 34.07
CA VAL A 66 10.92 -0.72 34.37
C VAL A 66 10.48 -0.86 35.82
N MET A 67 9.36 -1.52 36.05
CA MET A 67 8.76 -1.68 37.39
C MET A 67 9.15 -3.02 38.02
N GLU A 68 9.44 -4.04 37.22
CA GLU A 68 9.80 -5.39 37.65
C GLU A 68 10.92 -5.92 36.75
N PRO A 69 11.69 -6.90 37.24
CA PRO A 69 12.76 -7.53 36.42
C PRO A 69 12.17 -8.15 35.15
N THR A 70 12.84 -7.96 34.01
CA THR A 70 12.51 -8.61 32.74
C THR A 70 13.68 -9.43 32.22
N GLN A 71 13.41 -10.52 31.52
CA GLN A 71 14.43 -11.36 30.88
C GLN A 71 14.85 -10.79 29.51
N ALA A 72 14.02 -9.96 28.90
CA ALA A 72 14.28 -9.37 27.60
C ALA A 72 15.34 -8.26 27.69
N THR A 73 16.24 -8.21 26.72
CA THR A 73 17.10 -7.04 26.50
C THR A 73 16.24 -5.86 26.08
N LEU A 74 16.34 -4.74 26.76
CA LEU A 74 15.61 -3.54 26.39
C LEU A 74 16.46 -2.65 25.47
N ILE A 75 15.86 -2.23 24.37
CA ILE A 75 16.45 -1.29 23.41
C ILE A 75 15.67 0.01 23.53
N ARG A 76 16.26 1.02 24.12
CA ARG A 76 15.63 2.31 24.39
C ARG A 76 15.78 3.22 23.18
N VAL A 77 14.64 3.65 22.62
CA VAL A 77 14.58 4.51 21.44
C VAL A 77 13.60 5.66 21.66
N GLU A 78 13.67 6.70 20.86
CA GLU A 78 12.77 7.85 20.96
C GLU A 78 11.31 7.46 20.77
N ASN A 79 11.02 6.70 19.71
CA ASN A 79 9.66 6.22 19.41
C ASN A 79 9.71 4.73 19.02
N PRO A 80 9.33 3.81 19.94
CA PRO A 80 9.35 2.38 19.68
C PRO A 80 8.44 1.93 18.53
N TYR A 81 7.30 2.59 18.35
CA TYR A 81 6.36 2.28 17.28
C TYR A 81 6.96 2.59 15.91
N SER A 82 7.51 3.80 15.75
CA SER A 82 8.16 4.21 14.49
C SER A 82 9.40 3.35 14.19
N ALA A 83 10.23 3.05 15.18
CA ALA A 83 11.39 2.19 15.02
C ALA A 83 10.98 0.78 14.56
N PHE A 84 9.97 0.19 15.18
CA PHE A 84 9.48 -1.12 14.82
C PHE A 84 8.85 -1.14 13.41
N THR A 85 8.12 -0.08 13.04
CA THR A 85 7.55 0.09 11.70
C THR A 85 8.63 0.09 10.62
N LEU A 86 9.73 0.82 10.84
CA LEU A 86 10.87 0.84 9.89
C LEU A 86 11.53 -0.54 9.76
N LEU A 87 11.67 -1.29 10.85
CA LEU A 87 12.20 -2.66 10.81
C LEU A 87 11.25 -3.61 10.06
N LEU A 88 9.93 -3.47 10.26
CA LEU A 88 8.93 -4.23 9.49
C LEU A 88 9.03 -3.97 7.99
N GLN A 89 9.21 -2.71 7.59
CA GLN A 89 9.38 -2.33 6.19
C GLN A 89 10.64 -2.95 5.58
N GLU A 90 11.76 -2.94 6.31
CA GLU A 90 13.00 -3.57 5.85
C GLU A 90 12.86 -5.08 5.71
N PHE A 91 12.25 -5.73 6.70
CA PHE A 91 11.99 -7.15 6.67
C PHE A 91 11.09 -7.56 5.50
N ALA A 92 10.07 -6.74 5.22
CA ALA A 92 9.20 -6.92 4.05
C ALA A 92 9.96 -6.78 2.73
N LYS A 93 10.86 -5.78 2.62
CA LYS A 93 11.70 -5.58 1.43
C LYS A 93 12.63 -6.78 1.17
N GLU A 94 13.22 -7.38 2.22
CA GLU A 94 14.05 -8.58 2.06
C GLU A 94 13.29 -9.77 1.49
N LYS A 95 12.02 -9.94 1.88
CA LYS A 95 11.16 -11.01 1.33
C LYS A 95 10.81 -10.83 -0.15
N LYS A 96 10.80 -9.58 -0.62
CA LYS A 96 10.42 -9.23 -2.01
C LYS A 96 11.58 -9.35 -3.03
N LYS A 97 12.81 -9.61 -2.61
CA LYS A 97 14.03 -9.58 -3.46
C LYS A 97 14.07 -10.59 -4.63
N ASN A 98 13.19 -11.56 -4.68
CA ASN A 98 13.26 -12.67 -5.64
C ASN A 98 12.28 -12.57 -6.83
N LEU A 99 11.52 -11.48 -6.96
CA LEU A 99 10.59 -11.30 -8.07
C LEU A 99 11.28 -10.51 -9.20
N GLN A 100 11.68 -11.21 -10.27
CA GLN A 100 12.35 -10.61 -11.44
C GLN A 100 11.90 -11.29 -12.72
N GLY A 101 11.94 -10.54 -13.82
CA GLY A 101 11.70 -11.03 -15.17
C GLY A 101 10.22 -11.18 -15.53
N ILE A 102 10.01 -11.64 -16.74
CA ILE A 102 8.68 -11.81 -17.36
C ILE A 102 8.33 -13.28 -17.40
N HIS A 103 7.19 -13.65 -16.82
CA HIS A 103 6.72 -15.03 -16.84
C HIS A 103 6.33 -15.45 -18.27
N PRO A 104 6.67 -16.68 -18.75
CA PRO A 104 6.40 -17.09 -20.13
C PRO A 104 4.94 -17.09 -20.54
N SER A 105 3.99 -17.18 -19.59
CA SER A 105 2.55 -17.08 -19.86
C SER A 105 1.99 -15.67 -19.88
N ALA A 106 2.81 -14.64 -19.76
CA ALA A 106 2.37 -13.27 -19.92
C ALA A 106 2.14 -12.94 -21.41
N LEU A 107 1.07 -12.22 -21.71
CA LEU A 107 0.73 -11.73 -23.05
C LEU A 107 1.03 -10.24 -23.10
N ILE A 108 2.05 -9.86 -23.84
CA ILE A 108 2.50 -8.47 -23.93
C ILE A 108 2.44 -8.03 -25.38
N ASP A 109 1.72 -6.94 -25.66
CA ASP A 109 1.67 -6.37 -27.00
C ASP A 109 3.04 -5.90 -27.45
N SER A 110 3.38 -6.10 -28.71
CA SER A 110 4.70 -5.78 -29.28
C SER A 110 5.04 -4.30 -29.26
N SER A 111 4.05 -3.43 -29.16
CA SER A 111 4.21 -1.97 -29.03
C SER A 111 4.35 -1.48 -27.60
N ALA A 112 4.17 -2.34 -26.59
CA ALA A 112 4.39 -1.98 -25.21
C ALA A 112 5.88 -1.82 -24.89
N THR A 113 6.21 -0.87 -24.02
CA THR A 113 7.59 -0.60 -23.58
C THR A 113 7.74 -0.90 -22.11
N LEU A 114 8.61 -1.84 -21.75
CA LEU A 114 8.91 -2.24 -20.39
C LEU A 114 10.38 -1.97 -20.08
N ALA A 115 10.66 -1.42 -18.89
CA ALA A 115 12.03 -1.32 -18.39
C ALA A 115 12.64 -2.71 -18.10
N ALA A 116 13.97 -2.83 -18.13
CA ALA A 116 14.65 -4.13 -18.07
C ALA A 116 14.51 -4.88 -16.73
N ASP A 117 14.22 -4.16 -15.65
CA ASP A 117 14.17 -4.68 -14.27
C ASP A 117 12.74 -4.88 -13.73
N VAL A 118 11.74 -4.91 -14.62
CA VAL A 118 10.34 -5.16 -14.25
C VAL A 118 10.10 -6.63 -13.90
N TYR A 119 9.12 -6.87 -13.04
CA TYR A 119 8.53 -8.18 -12.83
C TYR A 119 7.13 -8.24 -13.44
N VAL A 120 6.89 -9.25 -14.28
CA VAL A 120 5.56 -9.55 -14.85
C VAL A 120 5.21 -11.00 -14.54
N GLY A 121 4.20 -11.19 -13.70
CA GLY A 121 3.75 -12.49 -13.22
C GLY A 121 2.98 -13.33 -14.24
N PRO A 122 2.56 -14.55 -13.87
CA PRO A 122 1.84 -15.44 -14.77
C PRO A 122 0.48 -14.88 -15.18
N HIS A 123 0.11 -15.12 -16.44
CA HIS A 123 -1.20 -14.75 -17.02
C HIS A 123 -1.53 -13.25 -16.91
N VAL A 124 -0.51 -12.40 -16.94
CA VAL A 124 -0.68 -10.94 -17.08
C VAL A 124 -0.89 -10.64 -18.55
N THR A 125 -1.83 -9.73 -18.84
CA THR A 125 -2.00 -9.15 -20.18
C THR A 125 -1.60 -7.68 -20.14
N ILE A 126 -0.78 -7.22 -21.11
CA ILE A 126 -0.38 -5.83 -21.27
C ILE A 126 -0.72 -5.39 -22.69
N GLY A 127 -1.57 -4.37 -22.81
CA GLY A 127 -2.08 -3.83 -24.05
C GLY A 127 -1.10 -2.94 -24.80
N ALA A 128 -1.53 -2.53 -25.99
CA ALA A 128 -0.71 -1.77 -26.94
C ALA A 128 -0.25 -0.41 -26.41
N LYS A 129 0.96 0.00 -26.77
CA LYS A 129 1.58 1.29 -26.43
C LYS A 129 1.70 1.59 -24.92
N THR A 130 1.47 0.61 -24.07
CA THR A 130 1.59 0.74 -22.62
C THR A 130 3.06 0.90 -22.21
N LYS A 131 3.32 1.75 -21.20
CA LYS A 131 4.67 2.09 -20.72
C LYS A 131 4.82 1.68 -19.26
N ILE A 132 5.73 0.78 -18.97
CA ILE A 132 6.04 0.28 -17.64
C ILE A 132 7.44 0.71 -17.23
N ALA A 133 7.54 1.55 -16.19
CA ALA A 133 8.80 2.11 -15.71
C ALA A 133 9.63 1.11 -14.89
N THR A 134 10.83 1.53 -14.50
CA THR A 134 11.80 0.74 -13.73
C THR A 134 11.24 0.29 -12.37
N GLY A 135 11.63 -0.90 -11.93
CA GLY A 135 11.24 -1.45 -10.62
C GLY A 135 9.76 -1.81 -10.44
N VAL A 136 8.94 -1.66 -11.47
CA VAL A 136 7.51 -2.02 -11.43
C VAL A 136 7.36 -3.53 -11.28
N ARG A 137 6.39 -3.93 -10.46
CA ARG A 137 6.03 -5.34 -10.24
C ARG A 137 4.55 -5.55 -10.49
N ILE A 138 4.24 -6.35 -11.50
CA ILE A 138 2.87 -6.74 -11.85
C ILE A 138 2.70 -8.21 -11.52
N HIS A 139 1.92 -8.50 -10.49
CA HIS A 139 1.66 -9.87 -10.07
C HIS A 139 0.69 -10.58 -11.03
N GLY A 140 0.51 -11.90 -10.84
CA GLY A 140 -0.24 -12.72 -11.79
C GLY A 140 -1.71 -12.36 -11.95
N GLN A 141 -2.26 -12.69 -13.14
CA GLN A 141 -3.66 -12.51 -13.50
C GLN A 141 -4.12 -11.04 -13.54
N CYS A 142 -3.21 -10.09 -13.76
CA CYS A 142 -3.56 -8.68 -13.97
C CYS A 142 -3.87 -8.41 -15.43
N TYR A 143 -4.77 -7.47 -15.66
CA TYR A 143 -5.04 -6.87 -16.97
C TYR A 143 -4.59 -5.41 -16.97
N ILE A 144 -3.67 -5.09 -17.85
CA ILE A 144 -3.19 -3.72 -18.10
C ILE A 144 -3.59 -3.40 -19.53
N GLY A 145 -4.48 -2.44 -19.71
CA GLY A 145 -5.04 -2.01 -20.98
C GLY A 145 -4.02 -1.33 -21.90
N SER A 146 -4.51 -0.77 -22.98
CA SER A 146 -3.71 -0.03 -23.94
C SER A 146 -3.44 1.40 -23.48
N GLU A 147 -2.27 1.95 -23.87
CA GLU A 147 -1.86 3.33 -23.57
C GLU A 147 -1.79 3.66 -22.07
N VAL A 148 -1.73 2.62 -21.21
CA VAL A 148 -1.52 2.76 -19.77
C VAL A 148 -0.08 3.17 -19.46
N GLN A 149 0.11 4.00 -18.44
CA GLN A 149 1.41 4.35 -17.92
C GLN A 149 1.52 3.94 -16.45
N ILE A 150 2.60 3.24 -16.08
CA ILE A 150 2.87 2.87 -14.68
C ILE A 150 4.26 3.37 -14.30
N GLY A 151 4.28 4.26 -13.30
CA GLY A 151 5.48 4.91 -12.76
C GLY A 151 6.36 3.97 -11.93
N GLU A 152 7.57 4.44 -11.66
CA GLU A 152 8.66 3.67 -11.05
C GLU A 152 8.28 3.04 -9.69
N ASN A 153 8.78 1.81 -9.47
CA ASN A 153 8.63 1.08 -8.20
C ASN A 153 7.17 0.84 -7.76
N THR A 154 6.20 1.00 -8.65
CA THR A 154 4.79 0.70 -8.37
C THR A 154 4.56 -0.81 -8.35
N GLU A 155 3.78 -1.27 -7.37
CA GLU A 155 3.44 -2.68 -7.18
C GLU A 155 1.95 -2.90 -7.42
N VAL A 156 1.64 -3.75 -8.40
CA VAL A 156 0.28 -4.12 -8.82
C VAL A 156 0.03 -5.56 -8.41
N HIS A 157 -0.80 -5.75 -7.39
CA HIS A 157 -1.10 -7.05 -6.81
C HIS A 157 -2.00 -7.92 -7.71
N PRO A 158 -2.16 -9.24 -7.43
CA PRO A 158 -2.89 -10.13 -8.31
C PRO A 158 -4.34 -9.69 -8.61
N ARG A 159 -4.80 -9.96 -9.83
CA ARG A 159 -6.16 -9.71 -10.30
C ARG A 159 -6.57 -8.23 -10.33
N VAL A 160 -5.63 -7.33 -10.45
CA VAL A 160 -5.91 -5.91 -10.70
C VAL A 160 -6.22 -5.72 -12.19
N SER A 161 -7.19 -4.85 -12.48
CA SER A 161 -7.48 -4.37 -13.82
C SER A 161 -7.21 -2.88 -13.91
N VAL A 162 -6.29 -2.49 -14.78
CA VAL A 162 -6.03 -1.09 -15.14
C VAL A 162 -6.47 -0.92 -16.59
N LEU A 163 -7.55 -0.20 -16.80
CA LEU A 163 -8.14 -0.04 -18.12
C LEU A 163 -7.45 1.10 -18.91
N ASP A 164 -7.73 1.12 -20.20
CA ASP A 164 -7.04 1.93 -21.21
C ASP A 164 -6.85 3.39 -20.79
N GLU A 165 -5.70 3.97 -21.18
CA GLU A 165 -5.32 5.37 -20.98
C GLU A 165 -5.13 5.80 -19.51
N SER A 166 -5.29 4.88 -18.53
CA SER A 166 -5.07 5.21 -17.12
C SER A 166 -3.58 5.44 -16.82
N GLU A 167 -3.29 6.40 -15.96
CA GLU A 167 -1.94 6.74 -15.54
C GLU A 167 -1.76 6.51 -14.03
N LEU A 168 -0.74 5.72 -13.67
CA LEU A 168 -0.33 5.46 -12.30
C LEU A 168 1.06 6.05 -12.07
N GLY A 169 1.19 6.85 -11.03
CA GLY A 169 2.45 7.43 -10.59
C GLY A 169 3.44 6.41 -10.03
N ALA A 170 4.50 6.91 -9.46
CA ALA A 170 5.58 6.12 -8.87
C ALA A 170 5.24 5.66 -7.43
N ARG A 171 5.82 4.53 -7.01
CA ARG A 171 5.73 4.00 -5.63
C ARG A 171 4.30 3.74 -5.13
N CYS A 172 3.37 3.54 -6.05
CA CYS A 172 2.01 3.18 -5.72
C CYS A 172 1.91 1.71 -5.30
N ILE A 173 0.94 1.39 -4.45
CA ILE A 173 0.60 0.02 -4.06
C ILE A 173 -0.88 -0.21 -4.40
N ILE A 174 -1.13 -1.08 -5.37
CA ILE A 174 -2.47 -1.40 -5.84
C ILE A 174 -2.82 -2.81 -5.38
N GLN A 175 -3.73 -2.94 -4.42
CA GLN A 175 -4.08 -4.22 -3.82
C GLN A 175 -4.96 -5.09 -4.74
N SER A 176 -5.06 -6.37 -4.40
CA SER A 176 -5.74 -7.37 -5.24
C SER A 176 -7.19 -7.01 -5.54
N GLY A 177 -7.61 -7.26 -6.79
CA GLY A 177 -8.98 -7.07 -7.24
C GLY A 177 -9.39 -5.62 -7.48
N VAL A 178 -8.48 -4.66 -7.38
CA VAL A 178 -8.75 -3.24 -7.73
C VAL A 178 -9.07 -3.12 -9.21
N VAL A 179 -10.05 -2.27 -9.54
CA VAL A 179 -10.40 -1.91 -10.92
C VAL A 179 -10.23 -0.40 -11.09
N ILE A 180 -9.39 -0.01 -12.03
CA ILE A 180 -9.08 1.39 -12.35
C ILE A 180 -9.51 1.69 -13.78
N GLY A 181 -10.34 2.72 -13.98
CA GLY A 181 -10.71 3.22 -15.29
C GLY A 181 -11.93 2.55 -15.92
N CYS A 182 -12.77 1.84 -15.13
CA CYS A 182 -14.06 1.42 -15.67
C CYS A 182 -14.99 2.61 -15.94
N GLU A 183 -16.01 2.41 -16.77
CA GLU A 183 -16.98 3.46 -17.07
C GLU A 183 -17.79 3.83 -15.82
N GLY A 184 -17.93 5.12 -15.58
CA GLY A 184 -18.77 5.66 -14.52
C GLY A 184 -20.26 5.45 -14.75
N PHE A 185 -21.03 5.60 -13.68
CA PHE A 185 -22.49 5.48 -13.67
C PHE A 185 -23.11 6.78 -14.19
N GLY A 186 -23.15 6.91 -15.52
CA GLY A 186 -23.69 8.08 -16.22
C GLY A 186 -24.83 7.70 -17.18
N PHE A 187 -26.04 8.23 -16.91
CA PHE A 187 -27.20 7.99 -17.74
C PHE A 187 -28.02 9.28 -17.92
N ALA A 188 -28.58 9.47 -19.13
CA ALA A 188 -29.48 10.55 -19.44
C ALA A 188 -30.93 10.02 -19.44
N PRO A 189 -31.84 10.62 -18.65
CA PRO A 189 -33.24 10.22 -18.66
C PRO A 189 -33.89 10.55 -20.00
N GLN A 190 -34.60 9.57 -20.55
CA GLN A 190 -35.37 9.67 -21.76
C GLN A 190 -36.87 9.58 -21.47
N GLN A 191 -37.71 9.79 -22.49
CA GLN A 191 -39.14 9.59 -22.38
C GLN A 191 -39.46 8.16 -21.90
N GLU A 192 -40.59 7.98 -21.23
CA GLU A 192 -41.06 6.70 -20.69
C GLU A 192 -40.14 6.08 -19.61
N GLY A 193 -39.27 6.89 -18.95
CA GLY A 193 -38.39 6.42 -17.87
C GLY A 193 -37.19 5.61 -18.34
N LYS A 194 -36.93 5.54 -19.62
CA LYS A 194 -35.71 4.91 -20.15
C LYS A 194 -34.46 5.71 -19.78
N GLN A 195 -33.35 5.01 -19.56
CA GLN A 195 -32.06 5.60 -19.26
C GLN A 195 -31.10 5.31 -20.42
N GLU A 196 -30.58 6.35 -21.05
CA GLU A 196 -29.59 6.22 -22.11
C GLU A 196 -28.19 6.41 -21.54
N LYS A 197 -27.28 5.47 -21.85
CA LYS A 197 -25.93 5.50 -21.34
C LYS A 197 -25.15 6.70 -21.91
N ILE A 198 -24.47 7.43 -21.02
CA ILE A 198 -23.51 8.47 -21.37
C ILE A 198 -22.13 7.82 -21.45
N PRO A 199 -21.50 7.75 -22.65
CA PRO A 199 -20.14 7.20 -22.78
C PRO A 199 -19.14 7.98 -21.94
N GLN A 200 -18.22 7.26 -21.32
CA GLN A 200 -17.16 7.82 -20.47
C GLN A 200 -15.83 7.78 -21.24
N LEU A 201 -15.40 8.92 -21.77
CA LEU A 201 -14.26 9.05 -22.69
C LEU A 201 -13.00 9.62 -22.04
N GLY A 202 -13.06 9.95 -20.77
CA GLY A 202 -11.92 10.43 -20.01
C GLY A 202 -11.09 9.28 -19.43
N LYS A 203 -10.17 9.61 -18.55
CA LYS A 203 -9.22 8.67 -17.96
C LYS A 203 -9.18 8.77 -16.43
N VAL A 204 -8.34 7.92 -15.81
CA VAL A 204 -7.95 8.01 -14.39
C VAL A 204 -6.49 8.44 -14.31
N LEU A 205 -6.20 9.39 -13.42
CA LEU A 205 -4.86 9.84 -13.06
C LEU A 205 -4.62 9.59 -11.58
N ILE A 206 -3.66 8.75 -11.27
CA ILE A 206 -3.20 8.45 -9.92
C ILE A 206 -1.78 8.97 -9.78
N GLU A 207 -1.57 9.89 -8.85
CA GLU A 207 -0.25 10.46 -8.58
C GLU A 207 0.62 9.52 -7.72
N ASP A 208 1.83 9.98 -7.34
CA ASP A 208 2.82 9.20 -6.62
C ASP A 208 2.39 8.81 -5.20
N ASP A 209 2.98 7.74 -4.66
CA ASP A 209 2.84 7.30 -3.25
C ASP A 209 1.40 6.97 -2.83
N VAL A 210 0.52 6.67 -3.78
CA VAL A 210 -0.89 6.29 -3.52
C VAL A 210 -0.98 4.80 -3.15
N GLU A 211 -1.81 4.48 -2.16
CA GLU A 211 -2.17 3.09 -1.84
C GLU A 211 -3.67 2.87 -2.00
N ILE A 212 -4.04 1.80 -2.70
CA ILE A 212 -5.44 1.46 -3.00
C ILE A 212 -5.71 0.05 -2.47
N GLY A 213 -6.65 -0.04 -1.53
CA GLY A 213 -7.08 -1.26 -0.88
C GLY A 213 -7.84 -2.22 -1.80
N ALA A 214 -7.93 -3.47 -1.38
CA ALA A 214 -8.49 -4.55 -2.18
C ALA A 214 -9.94 -4.29 -2.63
N ASN A 215 -10.25 -4.67 -3.88
CA ASN A 215 -11.57 -4.53 -4.49
C ASN A 215 -12.14 -3.11 -4.50
N THR A 216 -11.29 -2.10 -4.40
CA THR A 216 -11.66 -0.70 -4.63
C THR A 216 -11.84 -0.46 -6.12
N THR A 217 -12.82 0.37 -6.49
CA THR A 217 -13.11 0.73 -7.88
C THR A 217 -13.00 2.22 -8.09
N ILE A 218 -12.34 2.63 -9.17
CA ILE A 218 -12.12 4.04 -9.54
C ILE A 218 -12.57 4.20 -10.99
N ASP A 219 -13.68 4.93 -11.18
CA ASP A 219 -14.26 5.15 -12.49
C ASP A 219 -13.49 6.21 -13.27
N ARG A 220 -13.41 6.03 -14.60
CA ARG A 220 -12.90 7.07 -15.49
C ARG A 220 -13.84 8.26 -15.55
N ALA A 221 -13.32 9.41 -15.88
CA ALA A 221 -14.11 10.60 -16.07
C ALA A 221 -14.99 10.49 -17.34
N THR A 222 -16.10 11.21 -17.38
CA THR A 222 -16.87 11.41 -18.62
C THR A 222 -16.00 12.12 -19.67
N LEU A 223 -15.35 13.21 -19.26
CA LEU A 223 -14.31 13.95 -20.01
C LEU A 223 -13.23 14.41 -19.04
N GLY A 224 -11.98 14.46 -19.50
CA GLY A 224 -10.84 14.81 -18.65
C GLY A 224 -10.39 13.65 -17.78
N ALA A 225 -10.23 13.86 -16.46
CA ALA A 225 -9.72 12.81 -15.57
C ALA A 225 -10.44 12.75 -14.23
N THR A 226 -10.59 11.53 -13.69
CA THR A 226 -10.76 11.27 -12.25
C THR A 226 -9.37 11.28 -11.64
N VAL A 227 -9.14 12.05 -10.57
CA VAL A 227 -7.79 12.34 -10.08
C VAL A 227 -7.62 11.92 -8.63
N ILE A 228 -6.61 11.08 -8.38
CA ILE A 228 -6.18 10.69 -7.04
C ILE A 228 -4.81 11.30 -6.79
N ARG A 229 -4.74 12.30 -5.93
CA ARG A 229 -3.52 13.07 -5.67
C ARG A 229 -2.51 12.29 -4.83
N GLN A 230 -1.29 12.83 -4.82
CA GLN A 230 -0.13 12.22 -4.13
C GLN A 230 -0.45 11.80 -2.69
N GLY A 231 0.03 10.61 -2.31
CA GLY A 231 0.01 10.11 -0.94
C GLY A 231 -1.36 9.74 -0.39
N VAL A 232 -2.42 9.74 -1.21
CA VAL A 232 -3.76 9.29 -0.83
C VAL A 232 -3.74 7.82 -0.44
N LYS A 233 -4.52 7.45 0.58
CA LYS A 233 -4.73 6.08 1.03
C LYS A 233 -6.21 5.75 0.98
N LEU A 234 -6.58 4.84 0.09
CA LEU A 234 -7.93 4.27 0.00
C LEU A 234 -7.89 2.87 0.60
N ASP A 235 -8.79 2.60 1.52
CA ASP A 235 -8.94 1.27 2.12
C ASP A 235 -9.75 0.35 1.18
N ASN A 236 -10.07 -0.85 1.63
CA ASN A 236 -10.76 -1.86 0.85
C ASN A 236 -12.20 -1.46 0.52
N LEU A 237 -12.69 -1.87 -0.66
CA LEU A 237 -14.07 -1.70 -1.07
C LEU A 237 -14.54 -0.23 -1.15
N VAL A 238 -13.64 0.69 -1.45
CA VAL A 238 -13.99 2.10 -1.69
C VAL A 238 -14.46 2.27 -3.13
N GLN A 239 -15.52 3.05 -3.35
CA GLN A 239 -15.98 3.46 -4.69
C GLN A 239 -15.65 4.92 -4.93
N ILE A 240 -14.87 5.21 -5.96
CA ILE A 240 -14.60 6.56 -6.48
C ILE A 240 -15.28 6.70 -7.83
N ALA A 241 -16.32 7.53 -7.90
CA ALA A 241 -17.06 7.74 -9.13
C ALA A 241 -16.34 8.69 -10.10
N HIS A 242 -16.93 8.84 -11.31
CA HIS A 242 -16.35 9.63 -12.40
C HIS A 242 -16.09 11.10 -12.03
N ASN A 243 -15.03 11.70 -12.55
CA ASN A 243 -14.69 13.10 -12.37
C ASN A 243 -14.43 13.54 -10.91
N VAL A 244 -14.22 12.60 -10.01
CA VAL A 244 -13.85 12.89 -8.61
C VAL A 244 -12.39 13.36 -8.55
N GLU A 245 -12.10 14.29 -7.64
CA GLU A 245 -10.75 14.68 -7.26
C GLU A 245 -10.53 14.47 -5.77
N ILE A 246 -9.54 13.65 -5.40
CA ILE A 246 -9.13 13.42 -4.02
C ILE A 246 -7.82 14.15 -3.77
N GLY A 247 -7.83 15.12 -2.86
CA GLY A 247 -6.66 15.94 -2.49
C GLY A 247 -5.55 15.15 -1.78
N PRO A 248 -4.30 15.68 -1.83
CA PRO A 248 -3.13 14.94 -1.36
C PRO A 248 -3.20 14.53 0.10
N HIS A 249 -2.62 13.34 0.40
CA HIS A 249 -2.50 12.76 1.75
C HIS A 249 -3.85 12.54 2.47
N THR A 250 -4.95 12.48 1.73
CA THR A 250 -6.27 12.13 2.26
C THR A 250 -6.37 10.62 2.47
N VAL A 251 -7.04 10.22 3.54
CA VAL A 251 -7.27 8.81 3.91
C VAL A 251 -8.77 8.54 3.92
N ILE A 252 -9.21 7.50 3.22
CA ILE A 252 -10.60 7.06 3.16
C ILE A 252 -10.68 5.62 3.62
N ALA A 253 -11.40 5.37 4.72
CA ALA A 253 -11.56 4.03 5.26
C ALA A 253 -12.59 3.20 4.47
N ALA A 254 -12.60 1.91 4.74
CA ALA A 254 -13.28 0.89 3.96
C ALA A 254 -14.78 1.11 3.75
N GLN A 255 -15.29 0.62 2.60
CA GLN A 255 -16.70 0.63 2.23
C GLN A 255 -17.30 2.04 2.06
N SER A 256 -16.48 3.07 1.88
CA SER A 256 -16.94 4.42 1.60
C SER A 256 -17.15 4.64 0.11
N GLY A 257 -18.08 5.51 -0.25
CA GLY A 257 -18.38 5.89 -1.63
C GLY A 257 -18.30 7.40 -1.84
N VAL A 258 -17.71 7.81 -2.96
CA VAL A 258 -17.62 9.22 -3.37
C VAL A 258 -18.38 9.40 -4.67
N ALA A 259 -19.44 10.22 -4.65
CA ALA A 259 -20.29 10.48 -5.81
C ALA A 259 -19.55 11.27 -6.90
N GLY A 260 -20.03 11.16 -8.13
CA GLY A 260 -19.41 11.78 -9.29
C GLY A 260 -19.20 13.29 -9.17
N SER A 261 -18.09 13.77 -9.69
CA SER A 261 -17.69 15.20 -9.70
C SER A 261 -17.40 15.82 -8.32
N SER A 262 -17.41 15.03 -7.24
CA SER A 262 -17.06 15.52 -5.90
C SER A 262 -15.58 15.87 -5.80
N LYS A 263 -15.26 16.87 -4.96
CA LYS A 263 -13.88 17.28 -4.67
C LYS A 263 -13.61 17.17 -3.19
N ILE A 264 -12.65 16.34 -2.81
CA ILE A 264 -12.20 16.17 -1.44
C ILE A 264 -10.87 16.91 -1.28
N GLY A 265 -10.74 17.69 -0.22
CA GLY A 265 -9.54 18.48 0.08
C GLY A 265 -8.34 17.61 0.48
N ALA A 266 -7.21 18.27 0.73
CA ALA A 266 -6.00 17.62 1.22
C ALA A 266 -6.11 17.22 2.70
N ARG A 267 -5.42 16.12 3.09
CA ARG A 267 -5.26 15.65 4.49
C ARG A 267 -6.57 15.38 5.22
N CYS A 268 -7.64 15.07 4.48
CA CYS A 268 -8.90 14.64 5.08
C CYS A 268 -8.75 13.21 5.64
N ILE A 269 -9.48 12.93 6.72
CA ILE A 269 -9.62 11.58 7.29
C ILE A 269 -11.10 11.25 7.27
N ILE A 270 -11.48 10.29 6.44
CA ILE A 270 -12.87 9.88 6.22
C ILE A 270 -13.05 8.49 6.81
N GLY A 271 -14.03 8.35 7.71
CA GLY A 271 -14.37 7.08 8.35
C GLY A 271 -14.91 6.04 7.37
N GLY A 272 -15.05 4.79 7.83
CA GLY A 272 -15.63 3.73 7.02
C GLY A 272 -17.14 3.86 6.83
N GLN A 273 -17.66 3.30 5.73
CA GLN A 273 -19.10 3.26 5.40
C GLN A 273 -19.72 4.66 5.23
N VAL A 274 -18.96 5.63 4.75
CA VAL A 274 -19.39 7.00 4.51
C VAL A 274 -19.77 7.18 3.04
N GLY A 275 -20.93 7.79 2.78
CA GLY A 275 -21.32 8.29 1.46
C GLY A 275 -21.02 9.81 1.36
N ILE A 276 -20.29 10.22 0.33
CA ILE A 276 -19.99 11.63 0.04
C ILE A 276 -20.65 11.98 -1.28
N ILE A 277 -21.48 13.02 -1.27
CA ILE A 277 -22.24 13.54 -2.41
C ILE A 277 -21.83 14.96 -2.73
#